data_f39adc39d5ad204a2caf06b2aa9adbcd
#
_entry.id   f39adc39d5ad204a2caf06b2aa9adbcd
#
_cell.length_a   1.000
_cell.length_b   1.000
_cell.length_c   1.000
_cell.angle_alpha   90.00
_cell.angle_beta   90.00
_cell.angle_gamma   90.00
#
_symmetry.space_group_name_H-M   'P 1'
#
loop_
_entity.id
_entity.type
_entity.pdbx_description
1 polymer ?
#
loop_
_entity_poly.entity_id
_entity_poly.type
_entity_poly.pdbx_seq_one_letter_code
_entity_poly.pdbx_strand_id
1 'polypeptide(L)'
;MTIQTAVLIETLLELGAEVRWSSCNIFSTQDHAAAAIAKAGKCAVFAWKGLTEKDFDWCIEQTLNFPSGQPLNMILDDGGDLTNMVFDKFPKMAKDIVGLSEETTTGVHRLIQRAAAGTLLTPAININDSCTKSKFDNLYGCRESLLHGDLARDHDVGRALDAVKEGLTAAV
;
A
#
# COMPACT_ATOMS: atom_id res chain seq x y z
N MET A 1 -1.90 6.16 -1.17
CA MET A 1 -3.20 6.58 -0.58
C MET A 1 -4.13 7.03 -1.69
N THR A 2 -5.14 6.23 -2.01
CA THR A 2 -6.14 6.48 -3.08
C THR A 2 -7.54 6.57 -2.49
N ILE A 3 -8.56 6.86 -3.32
CA ILE A 3 -9.96 6.84 -2.88
C ILE A 3 -10.36 5.44 -2.40
N GLN A 4 -9.96 4.39 -3.12
CA GLN A 4 -10.25 3.00 -2.73
C GLN A 4 -9.59 2.66 -1.38
N THR A 5 -8.37 3.11 -1.16
CA THR A 5 -7.68 2.96 0.13
C THR A 5 -8.42 3.69 1.25
N ALA A 6 -8.98 4.89 0.97
CA ALA A 6 -9.78 5.63 1.95
C ALA A 6 -11.03 4.83 2.38
N VAL A 7 -11.73 4.20 1.43
CA VAL A 7 -12.88 3.34 1.73
C VAL A 7 -12.47 2.12 2.57
N LEU A 8 -11.31 1.52 2.29
CA LEU A 8 -10.79 0.42 3.09
C LEU A 8 -10.51 0.86 4.53
N ILE A 9 -9.88 2.02 4.72
CA ILE A 9 -9.62 2.59 6.06
C ILE A 9 -10.93 2.80 6.82
N GLU A 10 -11.93 3.44 6.19
CA GLU A 10 -13.25 3.66 6.80
C GLU A 10 -13.91 2.33 7.18
N THR A 11 -13.83 1.32 6.33
CA THR A 11 -14.38 0.00 6.61
C THR A 11 -13.70 -0.65 7.82
N LEU A 12 -12.38 -0.58 7.92
CA LEU A 12 -11.64 -1.13 9.07
C LEU A 12 -12.01 -0.41 10.36
N LEU A 13 -12.15 0.92 10.33
CA LEU A 13 -12.59 1.73 11.48
C LEU A 13 -14.01 1.35 11.95
N GLU A 14 -14.94 1.16 11.02
CA GLU A 14 -16.31 0.72 11.35
C GLU A 14 -16.36 -0.72 11.92
N LEU A 15 -15.39 -1.56 11.56
CA LEU A 15 -15.20 -2.89 12.16
C LEU A 15 -14.51 -2.84 13.52
N GLY A 16 -14.13 -1.66 14.02
CA GLY A 16 -13.56 -1.45 15.35
C GLY A 16 -12.03 -1.50 15.40
N ALA A 17 -11.35 -1.49 14.25
CA ALA A 17 -9.90 -1.42 14.23
C ALA A 17 -9.40 -0.01 14.57
N GLU A 18 -8.29 0.09 15.31
CA GLU A 18 -7.50 1.31 15.39
C GLU A 18 -6.51 1.30 14.22
N VAL A 19 -6.62 2.27 13.32
CA VAL A 19 -5.86 2.29 12.06
C VAL A 19 -4.89 3.47 12.03
N ARG A 20 -3.66 3.21 11.54
CA ARG A 20 -2.69 4.22 11.16
C ARG A 20 -2.19 3.90 9.78
N TRP A 21 -2.07 4.89 8.92
CA TRP A 21 -1.84 4.65 7.50
C TRP A 21 -0.77 5.56 6.91
N SER A 22 0.11 4.98 6.08
CA SER A 22 1.02 5.70 5.20
C SER A 22 0.83 5.26 3.75
N SER A 23 1.39 5.98 2.79
CA SER A 23 1.42 5.53 1.41
C SER A 23 2.40 4.37 1.23
N CYS A 24 2.16 3.51 0.26
CA CYS A 24 3.06 2.43 -0.14
C CYS A 24 4.21 2.88 -1.06
N ASN A 25 4.17 4.12 -1.55
CA ASN A 25 5.23 4.73 -2.36
C ASN A 25 5.08 6.26 -2.40
N ILE A 26 6.09 6.95 -2.93
CA ILE A 26 6.14 8.41 -2.99
C ILE A 26 5.27 9.04 -4.09
N PHE A 27 4.67 8.25 -5.00
CA PHE A 27 4.01 8.74 -6.21
C PHE A 27 2.48 8.74 -6.16
N SER A 28 1.88 7.74 -5.51
CA SER A 28 0.46 7.38 -5.71
C SER A 28 -0.53 8.06 -4.78
N THR A 29 -0.10 9.00 -3.92
CA THR A 29 -1.03 9.67 -3.02
C THR A 29 -1.94 10.65 -3.75
N GLN A 30 -3.24 10.53 -3.49
CA GLN A 30 -4.26 11.50 -3.83
C GLN A 30 -4.53 12.36 -2.58
N ASP A 31 -4.04 13.61 -2.56
CA ASP A 31 -4.07 14.47 -1.37
C ASP A 31 -5.49 14.71 -0.84
N HIS A 32 -6.48 14.80 -1.72
CA HIS A 32 -7.87 14.97 -1.31
C HIS A 32 -8.42 13.75 -0.56
N ALA A 33 -8.01 12.53 -0.92
CA ALA A 33 -8.39 11.32 -0.20
C ALA A 33 -7.70 11.25 1.17
N ALA A 34 -6.40 11.56 1.23
CA ALA A 34 -5.65 11.62 2.48
C ALA A 34 -6.25 12.69 3.42
N ALA A 35 -6.53 13.88 2.90
CA ALA A 35 -7.13 14.98 3.66
C ALA A 35 -8.54 14.65 4.17
N ALA A 36 -9.35 13.94 3.39
CA ALA A 36 -10.70 13.54 3.82
C ALA A 36 -10.66 12.62 5.05
N ILE A 37 -9.80 11.60 5.03
CA ILE A 37 -9.62 10.68 6.16
C ILE A 37 -9.03 11.41 7.38
N ALA A 38 -8.00 12.22 7.18
CA ALA A 38 -7.39 12.99 8.27
C ALA A 38 -8.40 13.96 8.91
N LYS A 39 -9.23 14.64 8.10
CA LYS A 39 -10.28 15.56 8.59
C LYS A 39 -11.35 14.84 9.41
N ALA A 40 -11.68 13.60 9.08
CA ALA A 40 -12.63 12.79 9.87
C ALA A 40 -12.12 12.49 11.29
N GLY A 41 -10.80 12.62 11.55
CA GLY A 41 -10.20 12.53 12.88
C GLY A 41 -10.19 11.13 13.50
N LYS A 42 -10.60 10.10 12.77
CA LYS A 42 -10.69 8.72 13.26
C LYS A 42 -9.42 7.90 12.97
N CYS A 43 -8.60 8.32 12.01
CA CYS A 43 -7.38 7.65 11.58
C CYS A 43 -6.28 8.68 11.30
N ALA A 44 -5.07 8.42 11.81
CA ALA A 44 -3.90 9.20 11.44
C ALA A 44 -3.37 8.72 10.08
N VAL A 45 -3.29 9.63 9.12
CA VAL A 45 -2.77 9.39 7.76
C VAL A 45 -1.49 10.19 7.56
N PHE A 46 -0.42 9.50 7.25
CA PHE A 46 0.90 10.05 6.96
C PHE A 46 1.21 9.85 5.47
N ALA A 47 0.59 10.65 4.63
CA ALA A 47 0.75 10.55 3.18
C ALA A 47 0.38 11.86 2.50
N TRP A 48 1.25 12.33 1.61
CA TRP A 48 0.98 13.45 0.69
C TRP A 48 1.73 13.26 -0.62
N LYS A 49 1.28 13.92 -1.66
CA LYS A 49 1.93 13.85 -2.97
C LYS A 49 3.23 14.66 -2.96
N GLY A 50 4.30 14.06 -3.49
CA GLY A 50 5.60 14.71 -3.55
C GLY A 50 6.49 14.45 -2.33
N LEU A 51 6.24 13.39 -1.58
CA LEU A 51 7.14 12.89 -0.55
C LEU A 51 8.56 12.69 -1.10
N THR A 52 9.57 13.07 -0.32
CA THR A 52 10.91 12.56 -0.53
C THR A 52 11.03 11.15 0.07
N GLU A 53 12.06 10.39 -0.30
CA GLU A 53 12.31 9.07 0.32
C GLU A 53 12.48 9.16 1.84
N LYS A 54 13.12 10.25 2.31
CA LYS A 54 13.27 10.49 3.75
C LYS A 54 11.94 10.75 4.45
N ASP A 55 11.05 11.53 3.83
CA ASP A 55 9.71 11.76 4.35
C ASP A 55 8.88 10.48 4.34
N PHE A 56 9.06 9.65 3.30
CA PHE A 56 8.41 8.37 3.18
C PHE A 56 8.79 7.41 4.32
N ASP A 57 10.08 7.26 4.60
CA ASP A 57 10.57 6.46 5.74
C ASP A 57 10.00 6.99 7.07
N TRP A 58 9.99 8.30 7.26
CA TRP A 58 9.40 8.92 8.44
C TRP A 58 7.89 8.62 8.56
N CYS A 59 7.16 8.72 7.45
CA CYS A 59 5.72 8.41 7.42
C CYS A 59 5.42 6.97 7.84
N ILE A 60 6.20 6.01 7.34
CA ILE A 60 6.07 4.60 7.74
C ILE A 60 6.32 4.46 9.24
N GLU A 61 7.39 5.06 9.76
CA GLU A 61 7.74 4.98 11.18
C GLU A 61 6.62 5.55 12.08
N GLN A 62 5.94 6.63 11.64
CA GLN A 62 4.83 7.20 12.40
C GLN A 62 3.63 6.23 12.52
N THR A 63 3.44 5.30 11.58
CA THR A 63 2.36 4.32 11.67
C THR A 63 2.54 3.30 12.78
N LEU A 64 3.74 3.15 13.31
CA LEU A 64 4.06 2.17 14.35
C LEU A 64 3.61 2.59 15.76
N ASN A 65 3.30 3.87 15.97
CA ASN A 65 3.00 4.44 17.29
C ASN A 65 1.51 4.69 17.45
N PHE A 66 0.82 3.86 18.23
CA PHE A 66 -0.61 3.99 18.52
C PHE A 66 -0.85 4.87 19.75
N PRO A 67 -1.72 5.91 19.66
CA PRO A 67 -2.02 6.79 20.80
C PRO A 67 -2.65 6.06 21.98
N SER A 68 -3.35 4.96 21.74
CA SER A 68 -3.91 4.10 22.77
C SER A 68 -2.85 3.40 23.64
N GLY A 69 -1.59 3.39 23.19
CA GLY A 69 -0.52 2.62 23.79
C GLY A 69 -0.58 1.12 23.51
N GLN A 70 -1.53 0.67 22.70
CA GLN A 70 -1.59 -0.72 22.26
C GLN A 70 -0.47 -1.00 21.22
N PRO A 71 0.13 -2.20 21.25
CA PRO A 71 1.13 -2.55 20.28
C PRO A 71 0.51 -2.77 18.89
N LEU A 72 1.31 -2.51 17.85
CA LEU A 72 0.98 -2.95 16.49
C LEU A 72 0.78 -4.47 16.46
N ASN A 73 -0.38 -4.94 16.07
CA ASN A 73 -0.73 -6.37 16.10
C ASN A 73 -1.11 -6.95 14.75
N MET A 74 -1.40 -6.12 13.75
CA MET A 74 -1.71 -6.53 12.38
C MET A 74 -1.08 -5.57 11.39
N ILE A 75 -0.53 -6.10 10.30
CA ILE A 75 0.00 -5.32 9.18
C ILE A 75 -0.79 -5.66 7.91
N LEU A 76 -1.20 -4.61 7.20
CA LEU A 76 -1.61 -4.67 5.81
C LEU A 76 -0.55 -3.90 5.02
N ASP A 77 0.19 -4.57 4.16
CA ASP A 77 1.32 -3.99 3.41
C ASP A 77 1.11 -4.10 1.90
N ASP A 78 1.77 -3.24 1.17
CA ASP A 78 1.77 -3.17 -0.29
C ASP A 78 3.19 -2.80 -0.76
N GLY A 79 3.98 -3.82 -1.03
CA GLY A 79 5.39 -3.71 -1.43
C GLY A 79 6.39 -4.13 -0.36
N GLY A 80 5.95 -4.27 0.91
CA GLY A 80 6.76 -4.82 2.00
C GLY A 80 7.67 -3.81 2.70
N ASP A 81 7.51 -2.50 2.49
CA ASP A 81 8.39 -1.51 3.11
C ASP A 81 8.11 -1.35 4.61
N LEU A 82 6.85 -1.34 5.02
CA LEU A 82 6.47 -1.35 6.44
C LEU A 82 6.95 -2.64 7.13
N THR A 83 6.71 -3.78 6.52
CA THR A 83 7.15 -5.09 7.05
C THR A 83 8.67 -5.16 7.22
N ASN A 84 9.42 -4.70 6.21
CA ASN A 84 10.88 -4.65 6.27
C ASN A 84 11.36 -3.70 7.37
N MET A 85 10.76 -2.53 7.49
CA MET A 85 11.10 -1.58 8.55
C MET A 85 10.90 -2.20 9.94
N VAL A 86 9.77 -2.87 10.18
CA VAL A 86 9.51 -3.55 11.46
C VAL A 86 10.53 -4.64 11.72
N PHE A 87 10.78 -5.52 10.76
CA PHE A 87 11.67 -6.67 10.97
C PHE A 87 13.16 -6.28 11.11
N ASP A 88 13.59 -5.24 10.42
CA ASP A 88 15.00 -4.84 10.39
C ASP A 88 15.33 -3.80 11.48
N LYS A 89 14.45 -2.80 11.69
CA LYS A 89 14.70 -1.72 12.67
C LYS A 89 14.03 -1.99 14.03
N PHE A 90 12.88 -2.67 14.06
CA PHE A 90 12.08 -2.87 15.26
C PHE A 90 11.70 -4.33 15.52
N PRO A 91 12.64 -5.31 15.44
CA PRO A 91 12.31 -6.75 15.50
C PRO A 91 11.60 -7.18 16.80
N LYS A 92 11.73 -6.40 17.85
CA LYS A 92 11.02 -6.67 19.12
C LYS A 92 9.50 -6.51 18.99
N MET A 93 9.03 -5.69 18.06
CA MET A 93 7.59 -5.50 17.81
C MET A 93 6.95 -6.71 17.14
N ALA A 94 7.73 -7.49 16.39
CA ALA A 94 7.23 -8.63 15.64
C ALA A 94 6.54 -9.69 16.53
N LYS A 95 6.91 -9.79 17.81
CA LYS A 95 6.28 -10.72 18.77
C LYS A 95 4.81 -10.40 19.07
N ASP A 96 4.41 -9.14 18.93
CA ASP A 96 3.06 -8.67 19.17
C ASP A 96 2.19 -8.72 17.90
N ILE A 97 2.81 -8.97 16.73
CA ILE A 97 2.13 -9.03 15.43
C ILE A 97 1.59 -10.44 15.21
N VAL A 98 0.26 -10.55 15.16
CA VAL A 98 -0.46 -11.80 14.91
C VAL A 98 -0.25 -12.30 13.47
N GLY A 99 -0.17 -11.36 12.53
CA GLY A 99 0.06 -11.67 11.13
C GLY A 99 0.09 -10.43 10.26
N LEU A 100 0.47 -10.65 9.02
CA LEU A 100 0.46 -9.61 7.98
C LEU A 100 -0.19 -10.11 6.70
N SER A 101 -0.73 -9.21 5.91
CA SER A 101 -1.21 -9.46 4.55
C SER A 101 -0.45 -8.57 3.57
N GLU A 102 -0.06 -9.14 2.43
CA GLU A 102 0.69 -8.45 1.39
C GLU A 102 -0.11 -8.41 0.09
N GLU A 103 -0.26 -7.21 -0.44
CA GLU A 103 -1.12 -6.92 -1.59
C GLU A 103 -0.44 -7.23 -2.92
N THR A 104 0.89 -7.03 -3.05
CA THR A 104 1.54 -6.91 -4.35
C THR A 104 2.72 -7.87 -4.56
N THR A 105 3.03 -8.14 -5.82
CA THR A 105 4.09 -9.09 -6.23
C THR A 105 5.45 -8.76 -5.61
N THR A 106 5.84 -7.50 -5.57
CA THR A 106 7.14 -7.08 -5.00
C THR A 106 7.25 -7.45 -3.52
N GLY A 107 6.21 -7.18 -2.73
CA GLY A 107 6.20 -7.52 -1.31
C GLY A 107 6.15 -9.03 -1.09
N VAL A 108 5.36 -9.78 -1.88
CA VAL A 108 5.33 -11.24 -1.82
C VAL A 108 6.72 -11.84 -2.07
N HIS A 109 7.46 -11.34 -3.07
CA HIS A 109 8.83 -11.79 -3.32
C HIS A 109 9.75 -11.54 -2.12
N ARG A 110 9.65 -10.37 -1.48
CA ARG A 110 10.40 -10.05 -0.25
C ARG A 110 10.06 -11.01 0.89
N LEU A 111 8.78 -11.34 1.09
CA LEU A 111 8.34 -12.31 2.09
C LEU A 111 8.87 -13.72 1.82
N ILE A 112 8.84 -14.18 0.56
CA ILE A 112 9.41 -15.48 0.17
C ILE A 112 10.92 -15.52 0.45
N GLN A 113 11.65 -14.46 0.13
CA GLN A 113 13.08 -14.37 0.42
C GLN A 113 13.35 -14.42 1.93
N ARG A 114 12.56 -13.71 2.75
CA ARG A 114 12.67 -13.76 4.21
C ARG A 114 12.32 -15.14 4.78
N ALA A 115 11.30 -15.80 4.24
CA ALA A 115 10.95 -17.17 4.64
C ALA A 115 12.09 -18.14 4.34
N ALA A 116 12.69 -18.07 3.15
CA ALA A 116 13.83 -18.90 2.76
C ALA A 116 15.07 -18.64 3.62
N ALA A 117 15.30 -17.40 4.05
CA ALA A 117 16.39 -17.00 4.92
C ALA A 117 16.11 -17.25 6.43
N GLY A 118 14.91 -17.70 6.80
CA GLY A 118 14.51 -17.86 8.21
C GLY A 118 14.33 -16.54 8.96
N THR A 119 14.13 -15.43 8.25
CA THR A 119 13.97 -14.07 8.81
C THR A 119 12.55 -13.53 8.72
N LEU A 120 11.58 -14.34 8.33
CA LEU A 120 10.17 -14.02 8.39
C LEU A 120 9.68 -14.23 9.83
N LEU A 121 9.41 -13.14 10.55
CA LEU A 121 9.17 -13.17 11.99
C LEU A 121 7.71 -13.40 12.39
N THR A 122 6.77 -13.25 11.44
CA THR A 122 5.33 -13.41 11.69
C THR A 122 4.67 -14.17 10.56
N PRO A 123 3.49 -14.82 10.78
CA PRO A 123 2.69 -15.38 9.69
C PRO A 123 2.35 -14.32 8.64
N ALA A 124 2.43 -14.69 7.35
CA ALA A 124 2.15 -13.81 6.23
C ALA A 124 1.15 -14.43 5.26
N ILE A 125 0.18 -13.63 4.81
CA ILE A 125 -0.81 -14.04 3.81
C ILE A 125 -0.54 -13.29 2.51
N ASN A 126 -0.31 -14.07 1.44
CA ASN A 126 -0.18 -13.55 0.08
C ASN A 126 -1.57 -13.32 -0.52
N ILE A 127 -2.00 -12.06 -0.58
CA ILE A 127 -3.26 -11.65 -1.20
C ILE A 127 -3.09 -11.50 -2.71
N ASN A 128 -1.89 -11.10 -3.18
CA ASN A 128 -1.63 -10.86 -4.59
C ASN A 128 -2.01 -12.06 -5.48
N ASP A 129 -1.67 -13.26 -5.06
CA ASP A 129 -1.87 -14.47 -5.87
C ASP A 129 -3.22 -15.15 -5.64
N SER A 130 -4.13 -14.51 -4.90
CA SER A 130 -5.50 -15.01 -4.79
C SER A 130 -6.20 -15.00 -6.15
N CYS A 131 -7.15 -15.93 -6.36
CA CYS A 131 -7.88 -16.07 -7.63
C CYS A 131 -8.62 -14.80 -8.04
N THR A 132 -9.02 -13.97 -7.08
CA THR A 132 -9.81 -12.75 -7.30
C THR A 132 -8.95 -11.48 -7.31
N LYS A 133 -7.62 -11.58 -7.13
CA LYS A 133 -6.74 -10.40 -7.12
C LYS A 133 -5.92 -10.29 -8.40
N SER A 134 -4.81 -10.97 -8.56
CA SER A 134 -3.86 -10.70 -9.66
C SER A 134 -4.41 -11.01 -11.04
N LYS A 135 -5.30 -11.98 -11.16
CA LYS A 135 -5.95 -12.32 -12.44
C LYS A 135 -6.96 -11.27 -12.91
N PHE A 136 -7.38 -10.36 -12.03
CA PHE A 136 -8.29 -9.26 -12.35
C PHE A 136 -7.58 -7.92 -12.20
N ASP A 137 -7.13 -7.56 -11.02
CA ASP A 137 -6.54 -6.25 -10.73
C ASP A 137 -5.26 -6.03 -11.52
N ASN A 138 -4.27 -6.90 -11.41
CA ASN A 138 -2.99 -6.71 -12.11
C ASN A 138 -3.15 -6.80 -13.64
N LEU A 139 -4.12 -7.57 -14.14
CA LEU A 139 -4.35 -7.74 -15.56
C LEU A 139 -5.18 -6.60 -16.18
N TYR A 140 -6.27 -6.21 -15.53
CA TYR A 140 -7.23 -5.23 -16.07
C TYR A 140 -7.01 -3.85 -15.49
N GLY A 141 -6.73 -3.76 -14.20
CA GLY A 141 -6.57 -2.50 -13.48
C GLY A 141 -5.38 -1.68 -13.97
N CYS A 142 -4.25 -2.31 -14.29
CA CYS A 142 -3.09 -1.61 -14.86
C CYS A 142 -3.39 -1.00 -16.24
N ARG A 143 -4.14 -1.70 -17.08
CA ARG A 143 -4.54 -1.19 -18.41
C ARG A 143 -5.44 0.03 -18.30
N GLU A 144 -6.42 -0.02 -17.41
CA GLU A 144 -7.36 1.07 -17.17
C GLU A 144 -6.66 2.27 -16.52
N SER A 145 -5.82 2.03 -15.51
CA SER A 145 -5.10 3.09 -14.81
C SER A 145 -4.09 3.82 -15.69
N LEU A 146 -3.45 3.12 -16.64
CA LEU A 146 -2.53 3.74 -17.60
C LEU A 146 -3.27 4.76 -18.46
N LEU A 147 -4.42 4.37 -19.01
CA LEU A 147 -5.24 5.26 -19.83
C LEU A 147 -5.70 6.49 -19.04
N HIS A 148 -6.22 6.30 -17.83
CA HIS A 148 -6.63 7.40 -16.97
C HIS A 148 -5.48 8.31 -16.56
N GLY A 149 -4.30 7.77 -16.34
CA GLY A 149 -3.10 8.52 -15.98
C GLY A 149 -2.67 9.47 -17.10
N ASP A 150 -2.67 8.99 -18.34
CA ASP A 150 -2.29 9.79 -19.50
C ASP A 150 -3.33 10.86 -19.84
N LEU A 151 -4.61 10.53 -19.81
CA LEU A 151 -5.69 11.49 -19.99
C LEU A 151 -5.67 12.62 -18.95
N ALA A 152 -5.32 12.30 -17.70
CA ALA A 152 -5.23 13.30 -16.63
C ALA A 152 -4.00 14.21 -16.75
N ARG A 153 -2.92 13.75 -17.39
CA ARG A 153 -1.68 14.51 -17.53
C ARG A 153 -1.70 15.53 -18.65
N ASP A 154 -2.16 15.14 -19.82
CA ASP A 154 -1.88 15.89 -21.05
C ASP A 154 -3.11 16.55 -21.69
N HIS A 155 -4.32 16.25 -21.27
CA HIS A 155 -5.56 16.64 -21.97
C HIS A 155 -5.54 16.34 -23.49
N ASP A 156 -4.62 15.47 -23.93
CA ASP A 156 -4.40 15.13 -25.32
C ASP A 156 -4.79 13.67 -25.58
N VAL A 157 -6.00 13.51 -26.10
CA VAL A 157 -6.59 12.18 -26.39
C VAL A 157 -5.75 11.39 -27.42
N GLY A 158 -4.99 12.09 -28.30
CA GLY A 158 -4.14 11.45 -29.29
C GLY A 158 -3.00 10.67 -28.65
N ARG A 159 -2.28 11.26 -27.71
CA ARG A 159 -1.17 10.61 -26.99
C ARG A 159 -1.67 9.47 -26.10
N ALA A 160 -2.82 9.65 -25.47
CA ALA A 160 -3.43 8.60 -24.63
C ALA A 160 -3.75 7.34 -25.45
N LEU A 161 -4.25 7.52 -26.68
CA LEU A 161 -4.53 6.41 -27.60
C LEU A 161 -3.24 5.70 -28.08
N ASP A 162 -2.16 6.41 -28.28
CA ASP A 162 -0.88 5.81 -28.68
C ASP A 162 -0.24 5.05 -27.51
N ALA A 163 -0.28 5.58 -26.29
CA ALA A 163 0.17 4.88 -25.09
C ALA A 163 -0.63 3.58 -24.82
N VAL A 164 -1.95 3.60 -25.09
CA VAL A 164 -2.79 2.39 -24.98
C VAL A 164 -2.38 1.34 -26.01
N LYS A 165 -2.09 1.73 -27.24
CA LYS A 165 -1.62 0.79 -28.30
C LYS A 165 -0.27 0.17 -27.91
N GLU A 166 0.68 0.98 -27.43
CA GLU A 166 1.98 0.50 -26.97
C GLU A 166 1.86 -0.43 -25.75
N GLY A 167 1.05 -0.08 -24.77
CA GLY A 167 0.80 -0.90 -23.59
C GLY A 167 0.10 -2.24 -23.91
N LEU A 168 -0.82 -2.25 -24.87
CA LEU A 168 -1.46 -3.47 -25.35
C LEU A 168 -0.50 -4.37 -26.13
N THR A 169 0.45 -3.79 -26.86
CA THR A 169 1.46 -4.53 -27.63
C THR A 169 2.53 -5.14 -26.73
N ALA A 170 2.86 -4.51 -25.62
CA ALA A 170 3.83 -5.00 -24.63
C ALA A 170 3.25 -6.09 -23.69
N ALA A 171 1.94 -6.28 -23.68
CA ALA A 171 1.24 -7.23 -22.80
C ALA A 171 0.82 -8.54 -23.52
N VAL A 172 1.21 -8.71 -24.80
CA VAL A 172 1.07 -9.92 -25.61
C VAL A 172 2.44 -10.56 -25.79
#